data_eb2e041934c47647f82b8077b29f7b1a
#
_entry.id   eb2e041934c47647f82b8077b29f7b1a
#
_cell.length_a   1.000
_cell.length_b   1.000
_cell.length_c   1.000
_cell.angle_alpha   90.00
_cell.angle_beta   90.00
_cell.angle_gamma   90.00
#
_symmetry.space_group_name_H-M   'P 1'
#
loop_
_entity.id
_entity.type
_entity.pdbx_description
1 polymer ?
#
loop_
_entity_poly.entity_id
_entity_poly.type
_entity_poly.pdbx_seq_one_letter_code
_entity_poly.pdbx_strand_id
1 'polypeptide(L)'
;MLVLDRRLPDGEGLNLVSALRRSKHSVPILVLTALGSVDHRVDGLDAGADDYLAKPFAIEELLARLRALHRRGPSISDRYAIFGNLSIDQRSNEVSVAGSILELRRREYLALEALMRRPNRIVTRSNLIEAVYTLDDEIESNALDAHISRIRKKLAQAGATVEIRAVRNIGYLIRAKS
;
A
#
# COMPACT_ATOMS: atom_id res chain seq x y z
N MET A 1 -6.86 5.84 -0.38
CA MET A 1 -8.31 5.87 -0.70
C MET A 1 -8.94 7.03 0.03
N LEU A 2 -9.89 7.73 -0.60
CA LEU A 2 -10.64 8.84 -0.04
C LEU A 2 -12.14 8.47 0.00
N VAL A 3 -12.79 8.73 1.14
CA VAL A 3 -14.25 8.67 1.26
C VAL A 3 -14.71 10.10 1.48
N LEU A 4 -15.55 10.60 0.59
CA LEU A 4 -15.89 12.01 0.50
C LEU A 4 -17.42 12.19 0.53
N ASP A 5 -17.92 13.06 1.40
CA ASP A 5 -19.31 13.49 1.30
C ASP A 5 -19.44 14.45 0.11
N ARG A 6 -20.50 14.28 -0.69
CA ARG A 6 -20.79 15.19 -1.78
C ARG A 6 -21.05 16.61 -1.30
N ARG A 7 -21.76 16.77 -0.19
CA ARG A 7 -22.05 18.08 0.41
C ARG A 7 -21.15 18.30 1.61
N LEU A 8 -20.23 19.25 1.48
CA LEU A 8 -19.38 19.71 2.56
C LEU A 8 -19.90 21.07 3.05
N PRO A 9 -19.60 21.46 4.31
CA PRO A 9 -20.01 22.76 4.86
C PRO A 9 -19.52 23.96 4.01
N ASP A 10 -18.40 23.79 3.34
CA ASP A 10 -17.66 24.79 2.56
C ASP A 10 -17.81 24.63 1.03
N GLY A 11 -18.69 23.69 0.57
CA GLY A 11 -18.95 23.54 -0.84
C GLY A 11 -19.26 22.12 -1.32
N GLU A 12 -19.19 21.92 -2.63
CA GLU A 12 -19.42 20.61 -3.25
C GLU A 12 -18.13 19.77 -3.27
N GLY A 13 -18.19 18.56 -2.67
CA GLY A 13 -17.08 17.61 -2.66
C GLY A 13 -16.59 17.21 -4.06
N LEU A 14 -17.45 17.27 -5.10
CA LEU A 14 -17.06 16.99 -6.49
C LEU A 14 -16.00 17.95 -7.03
N ASN A 15 -15.96 19.17 -6.53
CA ASN A 15 -14.91 20.15 -6.89
C ASN A 15 -13.52 19.65 -6.43
N LEU A 16 -13.45 19.02 -5.25
CA LEU A 16 -12.21 18.41 -4.74
C LEU A 16 -11.81 17.22 -5.60
N VAL A 17 -12.77 16.36 -6.01
CA VAL A 17 -12.51 15.23 -6.91
C VAL A 17 -11.86 15.71 -8.20
N SER A 18 -12.49 16.71 -8.86
CA SER A 18 -11.98 17.31 -10.09
C SER A 18 -10.61 17.95 -9.94
N ALA A 19 -10.35 18.60 -8.80
CA ALA A 19 -9.03 19.18 -8.48
C ALA A 19 -7.95 18.09 -8.33
N LEU A 20 -8.26 17.00 -7.61
CA LEU A 20 -7.34 15.87 -7.44
C LEU A 20 -7.01 15.22 -8.78
N ARG A 21 -8.00 15.02 -9.66
CA ARG A 21 -7.79 14.42 -10.98
C ARG A 21 -6.97 15.32 -11.90
N ARG A 22 -7.21 16.63 -11.89
CA ARG A 22 -6.36 17.61 -12.62
C ARG A 22 -4.91 17.57 -12.14
N SER A 23 -4.70 17.37 -10.85
CA SER A 23 -3.35 17.22 -10.26
C SER A 23 -2.76 15.82 -10.46
N LYS A 24 -3.37 14.96 -11.31
CA LYS A 24 -2.94 13.60 -11.64
C LYS A 24 -2.85 12.64 -10.43
N HIS A 25 -3.59 12.93 -9.36
CA HIS A 25 -3.72 11.99 -8.25
C HIS A 25 -4.69 10.87 -8.62
N SER A 26 -4.22 9.62 -8.60
CA SER A 26 -4.97 8.40 -8.91
C SER A 26 -5.58 7.73 -7.66
N VAL A 27 -5.65 8.44 -6.53
CA VAL A 27 -6.23 7.90 -5.30
C VAL A 27 -7.69 7.45 -5.54
N PRO A 28 -8.08 6.21 -5.17
CA PRO A 28 -9.47 5.78 -5.28
C PRO A 28 -10.38 6.65 -4.42
N ILE A 29 -11.49 7.12 -5.01
CA ILE A 29 -12.45 8.03 -4.37
C ILE A 29 -13.85 7.43 -4.38
N LEU A 30 -14.43 7.22 -3.19
CA LEU A 30 -15.83 6.90 -2.98
C LEU A 30 -16.57 8.15 -2.53
N VAL A 31 -17.60 8.55 -3.26
CA VAL A 31 -18.45 9.70 -2.89
C VAL A 31 -19.71 9.21 -2.20
N LEU A 32 -19.99 9.77 -1.02
CA LEU A 32 -21.25 9.57 -0.31
C LEU A 32 -22.23 10.68 -0.72
N THR A 33 -23.46 10.32 -1.10
CA THR A 33 -24.45 11.29 -1.58
C THR A 33 -25.82 11.05 -0.96
N ALA A 34 -26.53 12.13 -0.62
CA ALA A 34 -27.96 12.06 -0.23
C ALA A 34 -28.91 11.98 -1.45
N LEU A 35 -28.40 12.13 -2.68
CA LEU A 35 -29.19 12.20 -3.89
C LEU A 35 -29.12 10.87 -4.65
N GLY A 36 -30.23 10.12 -4.63
CA GLY A 36 -30.35 8.80 -5.25
C GLY A 36 -30.71 8.79 -6.76
N SER A 37 -30.81 9.96 -7.43
CA SER A 37 -31.17 10.02 -8.85
C SER A 37 -30.01 9.56 -9.75
N VAL A 38 -30.34 8.94 -10.87
CA VAL A 38 -29.41 8.43 -11.87
C VAL A 38 -28.50 9.54 -12.41
N ASP A 39 -29.08 10.73 -12.66
CA ASP A 39 -28.41 11.89 -13.25
C ASP A 39 -27.25 12.36 -12.36
N HIS A 40 -27.43 12.35 -11.06
CA HIS A 40 -26.37 12.73 -10.10
C HIS A 40 -25.23 11.72 -9.97
N ARG A 41 -25.46 10.45 -10.36
CA ARG A 41 -24.39 9.44 -10.43
C ARG A 41 -23.54 9.63 -11.68
N VAL A 42 -24.17 10.03 -12.79
CA VAL A 42 -23.46 10.30 -14.06
C VAL A 42 -22.55 11.52 -13.88
N ASP A 43 -23.09 12.65 -13.37
CA ASP A 43 -22.30 13.87 -13.13
C ASP A 43 -21.06 13.62 -12.30
N GLY A 44 -21.17 12.73 -11.35
CA GLY A 44 -20.08 12.47 -10.44
C GLY A 44 -19.05 11.50 -11.00
N LEU A 45 -19.44 10.51 -11.79
CA LEU A 45 -18.49 9.65 -12.51
C LEU A 45 -17.69 10.48 -13.52
N ASP A 46 -18.35 11.43 -14.20
CA ASP A 46 -17.71 12.37 -15.10
C ASP A 46 -16.74 13.33 -14.38
N ALA A 47 -16.99 13.63 -13.10
CA ALA A 47 -16.05 14.38 -12.25
C ALA A 47 -14.78 13.56 -11.87
N GLY A 48 -14.77 12.24 -12.13
CA GLY A 48 -13.64 11.36 -11.90
C GLY A 48 -13.64 10.61 -10.56
N ALA A 49 -14.79 10.47 -9.89
CA ALA A 49 -14.94 9.55 -8.77
C ALA A 49 -14.96 8.09 -9.26
N ASP A 50 -14.51 7.17 -8.42
CA ASP A 50 -14.41 5.74 -8.79
C ASP A 50 -15.65 4.95 -8.40
N ASP A 51 -16.44 5.40 -7.41
CA ASP A 51 -17.72 4.80 -7.02
C ASP A 51 -18.57 5.79 -6.19
N TYR A 52 -19.87 5.49 -6.07
CA TYR A 52 -20.87 6.27 -5.35
C TYR A 52 -21.67 5.40 -4.41
N LEU A 53 -22.03 5.96 -3.25
CA LEU A 53 -22.90 5.33 -2.27
C LEU A 53 -23.97 6.31 -1.80
N ALA A 54 -25.24 5.95 -2.04
CA ALA A 54 -26.37 6.77 -1.64
C ALA A 54 -26.68 6.61 -0.15
N LYS A 55 -26.93 7.70 0.53
CA LYS A 55 -27.44 7.72 1.92
C LYS A 55 -28.98 7.59 1.92
N PRO A 56 -29.56 6.81 2.86
CA PRO A 56 -28.91 6.00 3.89
C PRO A 56 -28.35 4.70 3.32
N PHE A 57 -27.23 4.21 3.83
CA PHE A 57 -26.57 2.97 3.42
C PHE A 57 -26.30 2.03 4.59
N ALA A 58 -26.25 0.73 4.31
CA ALA A 58 -25.78 -0.26 5.29
C ALA A 58 -24.25 -0.23 5.39
N ILE A 59 -23.72 -0.45 6.60
CA ILE A 59 -22.28 -0.52 6.83
C ILE A 59 -21.63 -1.61 5.98
N GLU A 60 -22.31 -2.74 5.81
CA GLU A 60 -21.86 -3.86 5.00
C GLU A 60 -21.68 -3.47 3.52
N GLU A 61 -22.57 -2.63 2.98
CA GLU A 61 -22.47 -2.09 1.62
C GLU A 61 -21.27 -1.15 1.50
N LEU A 62 -21.09 -0.22 2.44
CA LEU A 62 -19.94 0.66 2.47
C LEU A 62 -18.63 -0.15 2.47
N LEU A 63 -18.50 -1.13 3.37
CA LEU A 63 -17.32 -1.97 3.47
C LEU A 63 -17.09 -2.81 2.19
N ALA A 64 -18.16 -3.30 1.55
CA ALA A 64 -18.05 -4.03 0.30
C ALA A 64 -17.51 -3.16 -0.84
N ARG A 65 -18.00 -1.90 -0.96
CA ARG A 65 -17.54 -0.93 -1.95
C ARG A 65 -16.08 -0.49 -1.69
N LEU A 66 -15.71 -0.25 -0.44
CA LEU A 66 -14.33 0.06 -0.06
C LEU A 66 -13.38 -1.10 -0.44
N ARG A 67 -13.78 -2.35 -0.17
CA ARG A 67 -13.01 -3.52 -0.63
C ARG A 67 -12.93 -3.61 -2.15
N ALA A 68 -14.01 -3.29 -2.87
CA ALA A 68 -14.04 -3.30 -4.33
C ALA A 68 -13.13 -2.21 -4.92
N LEU A 69 -13.14 -1.00 -4.37
CA LEU A 69 -12.26 0.10 -4.76
C LEU A 69 -10.80 -0.22 -4.44
N HIS A 70 -10.54 -0.84 -3.30
CA HIS A 70 -9.19 -1.30 -2.95
C HIS A 70 -8.69 -2.38 -3.92
N ARG A 71 -9.56 -3.23 -4.47
CA ARG A 71 -9.21 -4.19 -5.54
C ARG A 71 -9.05 -3.55 -6.91
N ARG A 72 -9.74 -2.44 -7.20
CA ARG A 72 -9.62 -1.65 -8.44
C ARG A 72 -8.37 -0.75 -8.49
N GLY A 73 -7.58 -0.74 -7.43
CA GLY A 73 -6.24 -0.20 -7.46
C GLY A 73 -5.35 -1.01 -8.38
N PRO A 74 -4.25 -0.58 -8.68
CA PRO A 74 -3.64 0.52 -9.35
C PRO A 74 -3.19 0.14 -10.77
N SER A 75 -2.71 1.06 -11.55
CA SER A 75 -1.96 0.80 -12.81
C SER A 75 -0.95 -0.34 -12.62
N ILE A 76 -0.42 -0.90 -13.70
CA ILE A 76 0.66 -1.93 -13.65
C ILE A 76 1.80 -1.53 -12.71
N SER A 77 2.04 -0.21 -12.52
CA SER A 77 3.03 0.35 -11.57
C SER A 77 2.70 0.11 -10.09
N ASP A 78 1.43 -0.13 -9.76
CA ASP A 78 0.99 -0.36 -8.37
C ASP A 78 0.89 -1.86 -8.03
N ARG A 79 0.94 -2.74 -9.04
CA ARG A 79 1.01 -4.19 -8.85
C ARG A 79 2.40 -4.62 -8.36
N TYR A 80 3.43 -3.94 -8.85
CA TYR A 80 4.82 -4.28 -8.54
C TYR A 80 5.49 -3.17 -7.75
N ALA A 81 5.94 -3.47 -6.53
CA ALA A 81 6.89 -2.61 -5.85
C ALA A 81 8.28 -2.94 -6.38
N ILE A 82 8.89 -2.04 -7.15
CA ILE A 82 10.20 -2.25 -7.79
C ILE A 82 11.22 -1.29 -7.20
N PHE A 83 12.38 -1.84 -6.81
CA PHE A 83 13.53 -1.04 -6.41
C PHE A 83 14.84 -1.74 -6.80
N GLY A 84 15.64 -1.11 -7.65
CA GLY A 84 16.75 -1.77 -8.31
C GLY A 84 16.27 -2.93 -9.17
N ASN A 85 16.89 -4.10 -9.03
CA ASN A 85 16.45 -5.34 -9.68
C ASN A 85 15.56 -6.23 -8.79
N LEU A 86 15.13 -5.72 -7.62
CA LEU A 86 14.20 -6.39 -6.72
C LEU A 86 12.78 -5.95 -7.05
N SER A 87 11.85 -6.90 -7.15
CA SER A 87 10.42 -6.64 -7.34
C SER A 87 9.56 -7.51 -6.44
N ILE A 88 8.43 -6.96 -5.99
CA ILE A 88 7.39 -7.66 -5.23
C ILE A 88 6.08 -7.52 -5.99
N ASP A 89 5.47 -8.63 -6.41
CA ASP A 89 4.09 -8.63 -6.89
C ASP A 89 3.16 -8.60 -5.68
N GLN A 90 2.49 -7.48 -5.47
CA GLN A 90 1.60 -7.26 -4.32
C GLN A 90 0.30 -8.08 -4.39
N ARG A 91 -0.01 -8.73 -5.53
CA ARG A 91 -1.18 -9.61 -5.67
C ARG A 91 -0.85 -11.05 -5.29
N SER A 92 0.27 -11.57 -5.77
CA SER A 92 0.71 -12.95 -5.48
C SER A 92 1.58 -13.05 -4.24
N ASN A 93 2.08 -11.91 -3.69
CA ASN A 93 3.12 -11.82 -2.67
C ASN A 93 4.45 -12.47 -3.12
N GLU A 94 4.65 -12.58 -4.42
CA GLU A 94 5.85 -13.14 -4.99
C GLU A 94 6.97 -12.10 -5.04
N VAL A 95 8.13 -12.51 -4.59
CA VAL A 95 9.35 -11.67 -4.63
C VAL A 95 10.27 -12.20 -5.70
N SER A 96 10.84 -11.31 -6.52
CA SER A 96 11.84 -11.70 -7.50
C SER A 96 13.03 -10.74 -7.54
N VAL A 97 14.19 -11.26 -7.91
CA VAL A 97 15.43 -10.51 -8.13
C VAL A 97 15.88 -10.79 -9.56
N ALA A 98 16.00 -9.74 -10.37
CA ALA A 98 16.33 -9.85 -11.80
C ALA A 98 15.42 -10.86 -12.55
N GLY A 99 14.13 -10.93 -12.18
CA GLY A 99 13.15 -11.84 -12.78
C GLY A 99 13.17 -13.28 -12.23
N SER A 100 14.12 -13.64 -11.37
CA SER A 100 14.16 -14.96 -10.70
C SER A 100 13.47 -14.92 -9.36
N ILE A 101 12.58 -15.88 -9.09
CA ILE A 101 11.83 -15.95 -7.83
C ILE A 101 12.78 -16.10 -6.64
N LEU A 102 12.53 -15.30 -5.60
CA LEU A 102 13.23 -15.35 -4.33
C LEU A 102 12.29 -15.88 -3.25
N GLU A 103 12.52 -17.12 -2.81
CA GLU A 103 11.72 -17.72 -1.76
C GLU A 103 11.98 -17.10 -0.39
N LEU A 104 10.95 -16.50 0.18
CA LEU A 104 10.96 -15.93 1.51
C LEU A 104 9.93 -16.63 2.41
N ARG A 105 10.27 -16.81 3.70
CA ARG A 105 9.28 -17.18 4.71
C ARG A 105 8.35 -16.01 4.97
N ARG A 106 7.12 -16.28 5.44
CA ARG A 106 6.10 -15.24 5.66
C ARG A 106 6.62 -14.01 6.40
N ARG A 107 7.32 -14.16 7.51
CA ARG A 107 7.86 -13.04 8.31
C ARG A 107 9.00 -12.30 7.60
N GLU A 108 9.80 -13.00 6.81
CA GLU A 108 10.83 -12.39 5.95
C GLU A 108 10.19 -11.55 4.84
N TYR A 109 9.12 -12.07 4.21
CA TYR A 109 8.35 -11.33 3.22
C TYR A 109 7.76 -10.04 3.81
N LEU A 110 7.05 -10.13 4.95
CA LEU A 110 6.43 -8.97 5.59
C LEU A 110 7.45 -7.89 5.97
N ALA A 111 8.62 -8.29 6.48
CA ALA A 111 9.71 -7.35 6.79
C ALA A 111 10.24 -6.67 5.52
N LEU A 112 10.46 -7.44 4.44
CA LEU A 112 10.96 -6.90 3.18
C LEU A 112 9.91 -5.98 2.53
N GLU A 113 8.64 -6.37 2.52
CA GLU A 113 7.54 -5.56 2.01
C GLU A 113 7.45 -4.21 2.74
N ALA A 114 7.53 -4.21 4.07
CA ALA A 114 7.50 -2.99 4.87
C ALA A 114 8.64 -2.02 4.50
N LEU A 115 9.84 -2.55 4.22
CA LEU A 115 10.98 -1.76 3.76
C LEU A 115 10.80 -1.25 2.32
N MET A 116 10.23 -2.08 1.44
CA MET A 116 10.00 -1.76 0.03
C MET A 116 8.89 -0.73 -0.19
N ARG A 117 7.98 -0.53 0.76
CA ARG A 117 6.97 0.55 0.70
C ARG A 117 7.58 1.95 0.67
N ARG A 118 8.77 2.14 1.24
CA ARG A 118 9.48 3.44 1.31
C ARG A 118 10.98 3.26 1.12
N PRO A 119 11.45 2.95 -0.10
CA PRO A 119 12.87 2.81 -0.38
C PRO A 119 13.65 4.07 0.02
N ASN A 120 14.87 3.92 0.47
CA ASN A 120 15.76 4.97 0.97
C ASN A 120 15.24 5.73 2.21
N ARG A 121 14.17 5.25 2.85
CA ARG A 121 13.65 5.82 4.10
C ARG A 121 13.83 4.82 5.23
N ILE A 122 14.07 5.36 6.42
CA ILE A 122 14.20 4.55 7.63
C ILE A 122 12.81 4.07 8.06
N VAL A 123 12.66 2.77 8.24
CA VAL A 123 11.51 2.15 8.90
C VAL A 123 11.95 1.80 10.32
N THR A 124 11.24 2.33 11.30
CA THR A 124 11.59 2.13 12.72
C THR A 124 11.42 0.67 13.13
N ARG A 125 12.14 0.25 14.18
CA ARG A 125 12.05 -1.11 14.71
C ARG A 125 10.60 -1.45 15.14
N SER A 126 9.90 -0.52 15.77
CA SER A 126 8.47 -0.68 16.14
C SER A 126 7.58 -0.94 14.94
N ASN A 127 7.69 -0.14 13.88
CA ASN A 127 6.88 -0.31 12.67
C ASN A 127 7.18 -1.63 11.95
N LEU A 128 8.42 -2.12 12.00
CA LEU A 128 8.76 -3.43 11.45
C LEU A 128 8.19 -4.57 12.30
N ILE A 129 8.21 -4.43 13.62
CA ILE A 129 7.60 -5.41 14.53
C ILE A 129 6.08 -5.47 14.27
N GLU A 130 5.39 -4.35 14.22
CA GLU A 130 3.96 -4.28 13.89
C GLU A 130 3.61 -4.88 12.52
N ALA A 131 4.51 -4.73 11.53
CA ALA A 131 4.30 -5.30 10.20
C ALA A 131 4.50 -6.82 10.15
N VAL A 132 5.38 -7.37 11.00
CA VAL A 132 5.83 -8.77 10.96
C VAL A 132 5.07 -9.66 11.94
N TYR A 133 4.64 -9.09 13.07
CA TYR A 133 4.05 -9.83 14.20
C TYR A 133 2.62 -9.37 14.47
N THR A 134 1.80 -10.27 14.99
CA THR A 134 0.45 -9.98 15.50
C THR A 134 0.51 -9.75 17.02
N LEU A 135 -0.60 -9.26 17.59
CA LEU A 135 -0.70 -9.01 19.04
C LEU A 135 -0.51 -10.27 19.90
N ASP A 136 -0.79 -11.46 19.33
CA ASP A 136 -0.70 -12.74 20.03
C ASP A 136 0.68 -13.41 19.88
N ASP A 137 1.60 -12.80 19.15
CA ASP A 137 2.94 -13.37 18.96
C ASP A 137 3.85 -13.03 20.18
N GLU A 138 4.43 -14.05 20.80
CA GLU A 138 5.55 -13.86 21.73
C GLU A 138 6.80 -13.47 20.93
N ILE A 139 7.22 -12.21 21.07
CA ILE A 139 8.33 -11.64 20.30
C ILE A 139 9.62 -11.71 21.11
N GLU A 140 10.51 -12.62 20.75
CA GLU A 140 11.87 -12.60 21.25
C GLU A 140 12.61 -11.35 20.79
N SER A 141 13.41 -10.75 21.67
CA SER A 141 14.09 -9.46 21.45
C SER A 141 14.92 -9.40 20.15
N ASN A 142 15.47 -10.54 19.70
CA ASN A 142 16.34 -10.65 18.52
C ASN A 142 15.65 -11.25 17.28
N ALA A 143 14.35 -11.59 17.35
CA ALA A 143 13.66 -12.29 16.27
C ALA A 143 13.62 -11.47 14.96
N LEU A 144 13.40 -10.16 15.05
CA LEU A 144 13.44 -9.26 13.89
C LEU A 144 14.83 -9.23 13.23
N ASP A 145 15.88 -9.15 14.04
CA ASP A 145 17.28 -9.09 13.54
C ASP A 145 17.65 -10.38 12.81
N ALA A 146 17.16 -11.52 13.29
CA ALA A 146 17.34 -12.81 12.63
C ALA A 146 16.64 -12.86 11.26
N HIS A 147 15.42 -12.30 11.15
CA HIS A 147 14.74 -12.20 9.85
C HIS A 147 15.50 -11.28 8.89
N ILE A 148 15.89 -10.11 9.32
CA ILE A 148 16.70 -9.16 8.52
C ILE A 148 18.01 -9.82 8.04
N SER A 149 18.69 -10.53 8.91
CA SER A 149 19.93 -11.25 8.56
C SER A 149 19.72 -12.28 7.45
N ARG A 150 18.63 -13.09 7.56
CA ARG A 150 18.29 -14.08 6.53
C ARG A 150 17.91 -13.41 5.20
N ILE A 151 17.13 -12.33 5.23
CA ILE A 151 16.79 -11.57 4.01
C ILE A 151 18.05 -11.04 3.34
N ARG A 152 18.97 -10.43 4.09
CA ARG A 152 20.26 -9.94 3.57
C ARG A 152 21.04 -11.04 2.84
N LYS A 153 21.14 -12.22 3.47
CA LYS A 153 21.83 -13.37 2.89
C LYS A 153 21.18 -13.80 1.58
N LYS A 154 19.86 -13.93 1.56
CA LYS A 154 19.09 -14.32 0.36
C LYS A 154 19.22 -13.30 -0.75
N LEU A 155 19.08 -11.99 -0.46
CA LEU A 155 19.27 -10.92 -1.43
C LEU A 155 20.67 -10.92 -2.03
N ALA A 156 21.70 -11.13 -1.19
CA ALA A 156 23.09 -11.21 -1.65
C ALA A 156 23.31 -12.42 -2.58
N GLN A 157 22.80 -13.59 -2.20
CA GLN A 157 22.90 -14.81 -3.01
C GLN A 157 22.16 -14.70 -4.35
N ALA A 158 21.02 -13.99 -4.38
CA ALA A 158 20.26 -13.74 -5.60
C ALA A 158 20.84 -12.61 -6.49
N GLY A 159 21.95 -11.98 -6.09
CA GLY A 159 22.52 -10.88 -6.87
C GLY A 159 21.70 -9.60 -6.85
N ALA A 160 20.97 -9.32 -5.76
CA ALA A 160 20.22 -8.09 -5.67
C ALA A 160 21.13 -6.85 -5.69
N THR A 161 20.70 -5.82 -6.46
CA THR A 161 21.37 -4.51 -6.53
C THR A 161 20.99 -3.60 -5.38
N VAL A 162 20.23 -4.11 -4.42
CA VAL A 162 19.79 -3.42 -3.22
C VAL A 162 20.34 -4.10 -1.97
N GLU A 163 20.46 -3.35 -0.88
CA GLU A 163 20.87 -3.85 0.42
C GLU A 163 20.00 -3.29 1.54
N ILE A 164 19.85 -4.07 2.62
CA ILE A 164 19.20 -3.57 3.84
C ILE A 164 20.30 -3.10 4.80
N ARG A 165 20.22 -1.83 5.24
CA ARG A 165 21.12 -1.26 6.25
C ARG A 165 20.41 -1.06 7.58
N ALA A 166 21.13 -1.36 8.67
CA ALA A 166 20.71 -0.97 10.00
C ALA A 166 21.10 0.48 10.27
N VAL A 167 20.17 1.22 10.89
CA VAL A 167 20.42 2.54 11.46
C VAL A 167 20.39 2.36 12.98
N ARG A 168 21.54 2.52 13.60
CA ARG A 168 21.75 2.21 15.03
C ARG A 168 20.69 2.87 15.90
N ASN A 169 20.06 2.09 16.78
CA ASN A 169 19.02 2.48 17.72
C ASN A 169 17.72 3.04 17.09
N ILE A 170 17.56 2.98 15.74
CA ILE A 170 16.36 3.52 15.07
C ILE A 170 15.60 2.40 14.33
N GLY A 171 16.27 1.69 13.42
CA GLY A 171 15.60 0.69 12.61
C GLY A 171 16.42 0.29 11.38
N TYR A 172 15.75 0.08 10.26
CA TYR A 172 16.35 -0.40 9.03
C TYR A 172 15.87 0.42 7.83
N LEU A 173 16.66 0.42 6.78
CA LEU A 173 16.26 0.94 5.47
C LEU A 173 16.75 0.00 4.37
N ILE A 174 16.05 -0.02 3.25
CA ILE A 174 16.51 -0.62 2.01
C ILE A 174 17.03 0.49 1.09
N ARG A 175 18.18 0.25 0.47
CA ARG A 175 18.82 1.22 -0.45
C ARG A 175 19.52 0.50 -1.60
N ALA A 176 19.86 1.23 -2.66
CA ALA A 176 20.74 0.71 -3.70
C ALA A 176 22.14 0.41 -3.11
N LYS A 177 22.75 -0.65 -3.62
CA LYS A 177 24.19 -0.92 -3.34
C LYS A 177 25.03 0.17 -4.00
N SER A 178 25.98 0.66 -3.30
CA SER A 178 27.03 1.57 -3.83
C SER A 178 28.03 0.79 -4.61
#